data_d8183c1b2f0251304d27e5d9d25aa066
#
_entry.id   d8183c1b2f0251304d27e5d9d25aa066
#
_cell.length_a   1.000
_cell.length_b   1.000
_cell.length_c   1.000
_cell.angle_alpha   90.00
_cell.angle_beta   90.00
_cell.angle_gamma   90.00
#
_symmetry.space_group_name_H-M   'P 1'
#
loop_
_entity.id
_entity.type
_entity.pdbx_description
1 polymer ?
#
loop_
_entity_poly.entity_id
_entity_poly.type
_entity_poly.pdbx_seq_one_letter_code
_entity_poly.pdbx_strand_id
1 'polypeptide(L)'
;MKNILTVLLITCAVFTTQAQTSWINWEFNVPPQKQEAFVGALNTFFTSETGKKLPLAYLTEQTLGNNEVTHHVSVLSDDVDAIGKMLDPSNWENGDYQAMGQAMTTLGTLPLRSFTGMPLAQSSQKGNGFQMIYSINVPFDQMMPVTGAFQNLITTMQPMFDELSMEMSMHQHIAGDDRGVSHYAVESHKSYADYLRAQNKLMQAPEFGEMFEVMGKGNVQNTYTIARTMLMTWNAPSE
;
A
#
# COMPACT_ATOMS: atom_id res chain seq x y z
N MET A 1 28.65 -25.42 20.27
CA MET A 1 28.61 -24.67 19.01
C MET A 1 27.70 -25.29 17.92
N LYS A 2 27.58 -26.64 17.80
CA LYS A 2 26.67 -27.27 16.81
C LYS A 2 25.18 -26.97 17.02
N ASN A 3 24.73 -26.80 18.25
CA ASN A 3 23.29 -26.58 18.57
C ASN A 3 22.80 -25.15 18.27
N ILE A 4 23.70 -24.14 18.24
CA ILE A 4 23.34 -22.76 17.92
C ILE A 4 23.06 -22.60 16.42
N LEU A 5 23.81 -23.33 15.59
CA LEU A 5 23.60 -23.29 14.13
C LEU A 5 22.26 -23.93 13.73
N THR A 6 21.83 -24.95 14.44
CA THR A 6 20.54 -25.65 14.17
C THR A 6 19.34 -24.76 14.57
N VAL A 7 19.45 -24.01 15.65
CA VAL A 7 18.40 -23.06 16.07
C VAL A 7 18.28 -21.87 15.09
N LEU A 8 19.43 -21.37 14.57
CA LEU A 8 19.41 -20.31 13.56
C LEU A 8 18.80 -20.76 12.23
N LEU A 9 19.02 -22.00 11.81
CA LEU A 9 18.44 -22.57 10.60
C LEU A 9 16.92 -22.83 10.74
N ILE A 10 16.45 -23.18 11.92
CA ILE A 10 15.02 -23.43 12.17
C ILE A 10 14.24 -22.09 12.24
N THR A 11 14.82 -21.03 12.77
CA THR A 11 14.20 -19.70 12.79
C THR A 11 14.12 -19.07 11.39
N CYS A 12 15.04 -19.40 10.47
CA CYS A 12 14.94 -18.96 9.07
C CYS A 12 13.90 -19.76 8.24
N ALA A 13 13.50 -20.95 8.68
CA ALA A 13 12.60 -21.82 7.91
C ALA A 13 11.11 -21.57 8.14
N VAL A 14 10.74 -20.67 9.05
CA VAL A 14 9.32 -20.35 9.35
C VAL A 14 8.81 -19.13 8.59
N PHE A 15 9.65 -18.44 7.84
CA PHE A 15 9.16 -17.51 6.82
C PHE A 15 8.64 -18.36 5.65
N THR A 16 7.40 -18.83 5.78
CA THR A 16 6.66 -19.36 4.63
C THR A 16 6.75 -18.32 3.52
N THR A 17 7.25 -18.73 2.38
CA THR A 17 7.28 -17.97 1.14
C THR A 17 5.84 -17.70 0.67
N GLN A 18 5.11 -16.85 1.36
CA GLN A 18 4.06 -16.10 0.71
C GLN A 18 4.77 -15.18 -0.27
N ALA A 19 4.43 -15.29 -1.54
CA ALA A 19 4.89 -14.35 -2.54
C ALA A 19 4.66 -12.94 -1.98
N GLN A 20 5.76 -12.20 -1.73
CA GLN A 20 5.66 -10.88 -1.12
C GLN A 20 5.22 -9.92 -2.21
N THR A 21 3.97 -9.48 -2.15
CA THR A 21 3.44 -8.48 -3.07
C THR A 21 4.22 -7.18 -2.91
N SER A 22 5.14 -6.90 -3.81
CA SER A 22 5.80 -5.59 -3.87
C SER A 22 4.87 -4.58 -4.52
N TRP A 23 4.99 -3.33 -4.12
CA TRP A 23 4.20 -2.26 -4.73
C TRP A 23 5.02 -1.00 -4.95
N ILE A 24 4.59 -0.20 -5.94
CA ILE A 24 5.05 1.16 -6.16
C ILE A 24 3.83 2.09 -6.19
N ASN A 25 3.98 3.27 -5.60
CA ASN A 25 2.96 4.30 -5.57
C ASN A 25 3.52 5.61 -6.12
N TRP A 26 2.73 6.28 -6.94
CA TRP A 26 2.96 7.66 -7.41
C TRP A 26 1.88 8.56 -6.87
N GLU A 27 2.27 9.71 -6.36
CA GLU A 27 1.39 10.76 -5.85
C GLU A 27 1.30 11.92 -6.83
N PHE A 28 0.09 12.41 -7.05
CA PHE A 28 -0.20 13.48 -8.00
C PHE A 28 -1.02 14.59 -7.34
N ASN A 29 -0.76 15.83 -7.78
CA ASN A 29 -1.68 16.94 -7.58
C ASN A 29 -2.40 17.20 -8.91
N VAL A 30 -3.67 16.84 -8.97
CA VAL A 30 -4.50 17.00 -10.18
C VAL A 30 -5.56 18.06 -9.91
N PRO A 31 -5.47 19.24 -10.53
CA PRO A 31 -6.50 20.27 -10.39
C PRO A 31 -7.88 19.74 -10.83
N PRO A 32 -9.00 20.15 -10.19
CA PRO A 32 -10.32 19.64 -10.46
C PRO A 32 -10.70 19.64 -11.95
N GLN A 33 -10.35 20.71 -12.67
CA GLN A 33 -10.65 20.87 -14.10
C GLN A 33 -9.84 19.94 -15.02
N LYS A 34 -8.84 19.22 -14.49
CA LYS A 34 -7.98 18.29 -15.24
C LYS A 34 -8.22 16.82 -14.87
N GLN A 35 -9.05 16.53 -13.87
CA GLN A 35 -9.24 15.18 -13.34
C GLN A 35 -9.76 14.21 -14.40
N GLU A 36 -10.77 14.59 -15.16
CA GLU A 36 -11.32 13.74 -16.22
C GLU A 36 -10.26 13.40 -17.28
N ALA A 37 -9.49 14.39 -17.73
CA ALA A 37 -8.43 14.18 -18.71
C ALA A 37 -7.27 13.34 -18.16
N PHE A 38 -6.92 13.52 -16.86
CA PHE A 38 -5.93 12.72 -16.17
C PHE A 38 -6.35 11.25 -16.07
N VAL A 39 -7.58 10.99 -15.62
CA VAL A 39 -8.14 9.63 -15.56
C VAL A 39 -8.21 9.01 -16.96
N GLY A 40 -8.63 9.78 -17.97
CA GLY A 40 -8.66 9.35 -19.36
C GLY A 40 -7.29 8.96 -19.92
N ALA A 41 -6.25 9.72 -19.62
CA ALA A 41 -4.88 9.42 -20.04
C ALA A 41 -4.35 8.12 -19.39
N LEU A 42 -4.57 7.92 -18.10
CA LEU A 42 -4.21 6.69 -17.40
C LEU A 42 -4.99 5.49 -17.97
N ASN A 43 -6.31 5.65 -18.18
CA ASN A 43 -7.13 4.59 -18.75
C ASN A 43 -6.67 4.19 -20.15
N THR A 44 -6.32 5.17 -21.00
CA THR A 44 -5.77 4.91 -22.34
C THR A 44 -4.48 4.10 -22.24
N PHE A 45 -3.58 4.45 -21.31
CA PHE A 45 -2.34 3.73 -21.12
C PHE A 45 -2.57 2.30 -20.61
N PHE A 46 -3.30 2.13 -19.50
CA PHE A 46 -3.50 0.79 -18.91
C PHE A 46 -4.35 -0.14 -19.77
N THR A 47 -5.12 0.38 -20.72
CA THR A 47 -5.87 -0.43 -21.71
C THR A 47 -5.13 -0.63 -23.04
N SER A 48 -3.95 -0.04 -23.23
CA SER A 48 -3.09 -0.27 -24.39
C SER A 48 -2.48 -1.68 -24.39
N GLU A 49 -1.83 -2.05 -25.49
CA GLU A 49 -1.15 -3.35 -25.59
C GLU A 49 0.02 -3.50 -24.61
N THR A 50 0.65 -2.38 -24.25
CA THR A 50 1.71 -2.34 -23.24
C THR A 50 1.11 -2.37 -21.83
N GLY A 51 0.12 -1.52 -21.57
CA GLY A 51 -0.49 -1.38 -20.25
C GLY A 51 -1.20 -2.64 -19.75
N LYS A 52 -1.84 -3.41 -20.62
CA LYS A 52 -2.48 -4.70 -20.30
C LYS A 52 -1.51 -5.79 -19.82
N LYS A 53 -0.22 -5.63 -20.08
CA LYS A 53 0.85 -6.57 -19.65
C LYS A 53 1.45 -6.18 -18.30
N LEU A 54 1.08 -5.03 -17.78
CA LEU A 54 1.56 -4.56 -16.48
C LEU A 54 0.83 -5.29 -15.35
N PRO A 55 1.41 -5.30 -14.14
CA PRO A 55 0.75 -5.82 -12.96
C PRO A 55 -0.56 -5.11 -12.62
N LEU A 56 -1.26 -5.62 -11.62
CA LEU A 56 -2.44 -5.00 -11.03
C LEU A 56 -2.19 -3.53 -10.69
N ALA A 57 -3.05 -2.65 -11.17
CA ALA A 57 -2.92 -1.22 -10.92
C ALA A 57 -4.21 -0.61 -10.38
N TYR A 58 -4.05 0.35 -9.47
CA TYR A 58 -5.15 1.11 -8.87
C TYR A 58 -4.95 2.60 -9.10
N LEU A 59 -6.05 3.29 -9.40
CA LEU A 59 -6.15 4.74 -9.24
C LEU A 59 -7.06 5.03 -8.05
N THR A 60 -6.57 5.83 -7.12
CA THR A 60 -7.36 6.30 -5.97
C THR A 60 -7.35 7.81 -5.88
N GLU A 61 -8.45 8.39 -5.39
CA GLU A 61 -8.57 9.80 -5.03
C GLU A 61 -8.38 9.96 -3.52
N GLN A 62 -7.56 10.92 -3.11
CA GLN A 62 -7.40 11.26 -1.70
C GLN A 62 -8.58 12.09 -1.25
N THR A 63 -9.35 11.56 -0.29
CA THR A 63 -10.57 12.19 0.23
C THR A 63 -10.37 12.91 1.54
N LEU A 64 -9.36 12.51 2.34
CA LEU A 64 -8.95 13.16 3.58
C LEU A 64 -7.42 13.19 3.68
N GLY A 65 -6.88 14.21 4.35
CA GLY A 65 -5.44 14.39 4.55
C GLY A 65 -4.99 15.80 4.16
N ASN A 66 -3.74 15.92 3.69
CA ASN A 66 -3.25 17.21 3.20
C ASN A 66 -3.77 17.51 1.78
N ASN A 67 -3.80 18.77 1.40
CA ASN A 67 -4.29 19.23 0.09
C ASN A 67 -3.19 19.20 -1.00
N GLU A 68 -2.00 18.69 -0.69
CA GLU A 68 -0.89 18.65 -1.64
C GLU A 68 -1.08 17.52 -2.66
N VAL A 69 -1.61 16.38 -2.22
CA VAL A 69 -1.87 15.20 -3.05
C VAL A 69 -3.37 15.02 -3.22
N THR A 70 -3.79 14.76 -4.45
CA THR A 70 -5.20 14.50 -4.77
C THR A 70 -5.44 13.08 -5.28
N HIS A 71 -4.45 12.49 -5.96
CA HIS A 71 -4.58 11.17 -6.58
C HIS A 71 -3.33 10.33 -6.35
N HIS A 72 -3.54 9.01 -6.31
CA HIS A 72 -2.48 8.03 -6.21
C HIS A 72 -2.66 6.97 -7.31
N VAL A 73 -1.57 6.61 -7.98
CA VAL A 73 -1.51 5.42 -8.84
C VAL A 73 -0.63 4.42 -8.13
N SER A 74 -1.18 3.25 -7.82
CA SER A 74 -0.46 2.15 -7.16
C SER A 74 -0.40 0.96 -8.09
N VAL A 75 0.76 0.34 -8.25
CA VAL A 75 0.95 -0.89 -9.00
C VAL A 75 1.49 -1.95 -8.04
N LEU A 76 0.91 -3.15 -8.07
CA LEU A 76 1.19 -4.24 -7.15
C LEU A 76 1.57 -5.49 -7.93
N SER A 77 2.58 -6.24 -7.48
CA SER A 77 2.96 -7.52 -8.07
C SER A 77 3.57 -8.45 -7.04
N ASP A 78 3.24 -9.73 -7.15
CA ASP A 78 3.92 -10.82 -6.44
C ASP A 78 5.23 -11.20 -7.15
N ASP A 79 5.44 -10.72 -8.37
CA ASP A 79 6.66 -10.83 -9.14
C ASP A 79 7.46 -9.52 -9.06
N VAL A 80 8.54 -9.52 -8.29
CA VAL A 80 9.43 -8.35 -8.13
C VAL A 80 10.10 -7.95 -9.45
N ASP A 81 10.32 -8.90 -10.36
CA ASP A 81 10.90 -8.63 -11.67
C ASP A 81 9.91 -7.85 -12.55
N ALA A 82 8.60 -8.05 -12.37
CA ALA A 82 7.58 -7.28 -13.07
C ALA A 82 7.62 -5.79 -12.66
N ILE A 83 7.81 -5.50 -11.36
CA ILE A 83 8.02 -4.12 -10.89
C ILE A 83 9.33 -3.56 -11.45
N GLY A 84 10.42 -4.33 -11.41
CA GLY A 84 11.72 -3.92 -11.96
C GLY A 84 11.63 -3.59 -13.46
N LYS A 85 11.00 -4.45 -14.24
CA LYS A 85 10.78 -4.22 -15.69
C LYS A 85 9.96 -2.98 -15.97
N MET A 86 8.93 -2.70 -15.15
CA MET A 86 8.10 -1.51 -15.33
C MET A 86 8.92 -0.21 -15.12
N LEU A 87 9.92 -0.25 -14.25
CA LEU A 87 10.81 0.88 -13.96
C LEU A 87 12.02 0.98 -14.90
N ASP A 88 12.18 0.04 -15.84
CA ASP A 88 13.31 0.02 -16.76
C ASP A 88 13.29 1.27 -17.68
N PRO A 89 14.38 2.04 -17.74
CA PRO A 89 14.47 3.22 -18.60
C PRO A 89 14.20 2.94 -20.09
N SER A 90 14.46 1.72 -20.57
CA SER A 90 14.17 1.33 -21.96
C SER A 90 12.69 1.40 -22.32
N ASN A 91 11.79 1.37 -21.34
CA ASN A 91 10.36 1.56 -21.58
C ASN A 91 10.02 2.90 -22.21
N TRP A 92 10.86 3.93 -22.01
CA TRP A 92 10.68 5.25 -22.64
C TRP A 92 10.87 5.25 -24.15
N GLU A 93 11.39 4.17 -24.74
CA GLU A 93 11.42 3.94 -26.18
C GLU A 93 10.07 3.41 -26.72
N ASN A 94 9.19 2.92 -25.83
CA ASN A 94 7.87 2.41 -26.19
C ASN A 94 6.87 3.55 -26.41
N GLY A 95 6.13 3.50 -27.51
CA GLY A 95 5.17 4.55 -27.91
C GLY A 95 4.04 4.78 -26.91
N ASP A 96 3.56 3.74 -26.19
CA ASP A 96 2.49 3.87 -25.19
C ASP A 96 2.99 4.65 -23.97
N TYR A 97 4.23 4.37 -23.49
CA TYR A 97 4.84 5.13 -22.40
C TYR A 97 5.10 6.59 -22.80
N GLN A 98 5.57 6.82 -24.03
CA GLN A 98 5.80 8.18 -24.55
C GLN A 98 4.48 8.95 -24.62
N ALA A 99 3.41 8.34 -25.14
CA ALA A 99 2.09 8.97 -25.24
C ALA A 99 1.54 9.33 -23.85
N MET A 100 1.67 8.43 -22.87
CA MET A 100 1.28 8.71 -21.48
C MET A 100 2.10 9.87 -20.91
N GLY A 101 3.43 9.83 -21.01
CA GLY A 101 4.32 10.88 -20.52
C GLY A 101 4.02 12.25 -21.15
N GLN A 102 3.72 12.29 -22.45
CA GLN A 102 3.33 13.51 -23.14
C GLN A 102 1.97 14.04 -22.67
N ALA A 103 0.98 13.15 -22.47
CA ALA A 103 -0.32 13.52 -21.92
C ALA A 103 -0.19 14.12 -20.51
N MET A 104 0.57 13.48 -19.61
CA MET A 104 0.83 13.98 -18.25
C MET A 104 1.55 15.33 -18.26
N THR A 105 2.55 15.50 -19.14
CA THR A 105 3.28 16.76 -19.31
C THR A 105 2.36 17.87 -19.81
N THR A 106 1.52 17.57 -20.80
CA THR A 106 0.54 18.54 -21.37
C THR A 106 -0.49 18.96 -20.33
N LEU A 107 -0.92 18.03 -19.50
CA LEU A 107 -1.80 18.32 -18.38
C LEU A 107 -1.10 19.05 -17.23
N GLY A 108 0.23 19.02 -17.17
CA GLY A 108 1.00 19.51 -16.02
C GLY A 108 0.73 18.72 -14.75
N THR A 109 0.52 17.41 -14.89
CA THR A 109 0.18 16.48 -13.79
C THR A 109 1.27 15.41 -13.64
N LEU A 110 2.53 15.84 -13.62
CA LEU A 110 3.64 14.92 -13.34
C LEU A 110 3.58 14.43 -11.87
N PRO A 111 4.11 13.24 -11.59
CA PRO A 111 4.19 12.76 -10.21
C PRO A 111 4.94 13.75 -9.32
N LEU A 112 4.37 14.06 -8.17
CA LEU A 112 5.05 14.81 -7.12
C LEU A 112 6.12 13.97 -6.44
N ARG A 113 5.79 12.71 -6.22
CA ARG A 113 6.61 11.73 -5.49
C ARG A 113 6.32 10.33 -5.99
N SER A 114 7.29 9.44 -5.77
CA SER A 114 7.13 8.00 -5.94
C SER A 114 7.86 7.26 -4.83
N PHE A 115 7.29 6.17 -4.37
CA PHE A 115 7.89 5.33 -3.33
C PHE A 115 7.43 3.89 -3.47
N THR A 116 8.22 2.98 -2.93
CA THR A 116 8.01 1.54 -3.01
C THR A 116 7.93 0.92 -1.63
N GLY A 117 7.25 -0.19 -1.52
CA GLY A 117 7.16 -0.95 -0.29
C GLY A 117 6.77 -2.41 -0.52
N MET A 118 6.74 -3.13 0.58
CA MET A 118 6.30 -4.52 0.62
C MET A 118 5.47 -4.79 1.88
N PRO A 119 4.49 -5.69 1.85
CA PRO A 119 3.75 -6.07 3.04
C PRO A 119 4.64 -6.88 4.00
N LEU A 120 4.48 -6.60 5.29
CA LEU A 120 5.05 -7.37 6.39
C LEU A 120 4.02 -8.28 7.04
N ALA A 121 2.77 -7.82 7.05
CA ALA A 121 1.62 -8.56 7.59
C ALA A 121 0.35 -8.13 6.87
N GLN A 122 -0.55 -9.06 6.60
CA GLN A 122 -1.81 -8.79 5.90
C GLN A 122 -2.87 -9.80 6.31
N SER A 123 -4.11 -9.33 6.51
CA SER A 123 -5.26 -10.18 6.73
C SER A 123 -5.71 -10.88 5.44
N SER A 124 -6.56 -11.91 5.55
CA SER A 124 -6.99 -12.71 4.41
C SER A 124 -8.04 -12.02 3.52
N GLN A 125 -8.69 -10.96 4.01
CA GLN A 125 -9.68 -10.24 3.22
C GLN A 125 -9.01 -9.35 2.19
N LYS A 126 -9.59 -9.33 0.99
CA LYS A 126 -9.10 -8.46 -0.10
C LYS A 126 -9.65 -7.05 0.08
N GLY A 127 -8.81 -6.08 -0.24
CA GLY A 127 -9.09 -4.67 -0.14
C GLY A 127 -10.37 -4.25 -0.87
N ASN A 128 -11.01 -3.23 -0.31
CA ASN A 128 -12.28 -2.67 -0.75
C ASN A 128 -12.08 -1.25 -1.31
N GLY A 129 -13.18 -0.57 -1.64
CA GLY A 129 -13.16 0.71 -2.33
C GLY A 129 -12.66 1.92 -1.52
N PHE A 130 -12.51 1.80 -0.19
CA PHE A 130 -12.04 2.88 0.69
C PHE A 130 -10.86 2.40 1.53
N GLN A 131 -9.82 3.23 1.67
CA GLN A 131 -8.64 2.93 2.47
C GLN A 131 -8.32 4.08 3.43
N MET A 132 -7.97 3.72 4.67
CA MET A 132 -7.32 4.61 5.63
C MET A 132 -5.85 4.17 5.75
N ILE A 133 -4.93 5.11 5.55
CA ILE A 133 -3.49 4.84 5.56
C ILE A 133 -2.85 5.68 6.65
N TYR A 134 -2.23 5.01 7.60
CA TYR A 134 -1.44 5.58 8.66
C TYR A 134 0.04 5.44 8.30
N SER A 135 0.68 6.56 8.01
CA SER A 135 2.10 6.63 7.71
C SER A 135 2.86 6.81 9.02
N ILE A 136 3.65 5.83 9.39
CA ILE A 136 4.30 5.78 10.70
C ILE A 136 5.82 5.70 10.58
N ASN A 137 6.50 6.25 11.58
CA ASN A 137 7.92 6.07 11.76
C ASN A 137 8.16 5.12 12.96
N VAL A 138 8.73 3.97 12.67
CA VAL A 138 9.10 2.95 13.65
C VAL A 138 10.62 3.01 13.83
N PRO A 139 11.13 3.27 15.05
CA PRO A 139 12.57 3.20 15.32
C PRO A 139 13.15 1.83 14.93
N PHE A 140 14.38 1.83 14.41
CA PHE A 140 14.99 0.62 13.84
C PHE A 140 15.04 -0.55 14.84
N ASP A 141 15.37 -0.30 16.09
CA ASP A 141 15.41 -1.30 17.16
C ASP A 141 14.02 -1.79 17.60
N GLN A 142 12.94 -1.11 17.17
CA GLN A 142 11.55 -1.46 17.46
C GLN A 142 10.84 -2.12 16.27
N MET A 143 11.48 -2.26 15.12
CA MET A 143 10.84 -2.81 13.92
C MET A 143 10.30 -4.24 14.15
N MET A 144 11.11 -5.13 14.73
CA MET A 144 10.70 -6.51 14.99
C MET A 144 9.59 -6.62 16.04
N PRO A 145 9.66 -5.97 17.21
CA PRO A 145 8.57 -5.93 18.18
C PRO A 145 7.26 -5.41 17.59
N VAL A 146 7.29 -4.31 16.85
CA VAL A 146 6.10 -3.69 16.25
C VAL A 146 5.52 -4.57 15.15
N THR A 147 6.34 -5.10 14.25
CA THR A 147 5.88 -6.05 13.21
C THR A 147 5.28 -7.30 13.83
N GLY A 148 5.90 -7.87 14.86
CA GLY A 148 5.37 -9.04 15.57
C GLY A 148 4.02 -8.77 16.25
N ALA A 149 3.86 -7.61 16.87
CA ALA A 149 2.59 -7.19 17.47
C ALA A 149 1.49 -7.05 16.40
N PHE A 150 1.82 -6.50 15.24
CA PHE A 150 0.88 -6.35 14.13
C PHE A 150 0.47 -7.70 13.52
N GLN A 151 1.44 -8.63 13.36
CA GLN A 151 1.16 -9.99 12.90
C GLN A 151 0.25 -10.74 13.87
N ASN A 152 0.51 -10.61 15.19
CA ASN A 152 -0.33 -11.20 16.22
C ASN A 152 -1.75 -10.62 16.19
N LEU A 153 -1.88 -9.29 16.10
CA LEU A 153 -3.16 -8.63 15.96
C LEU A 153 -3.96 -9.17 14.77
N ILE A 154 -3.34 -9.22 13.59
CA ILE A 154 -3.99 -9.70 12.36
C ILE A 154 -4.44 -11.15 12.54
N THR A 155 -3.58 -12.01 13.07
CA THR A 155 -3.90 -13.44 13.27
C THR A 155 -5.05 -13.63 14.25
N THR A 156 -5.01 -12.92 15.38
CA THR A 156 -6.00 -13.09 16.46
C THR A 156 -7.35 -12.49 16.08
N MET A 157 -7.33 -11.35 15.37
CA MET A 157 -8.54 -10.62 15.00
C MET A 157 -9.10 -10.98 13.62
N GLN A 158 -8.53 -11.95 12.90
CA GLN A 158 -9.01 -12.34 11.58
C GLN A 158 -10.53 -12.62 11.54
N PRO A 159 -11.14 -13.34 12.52
CA PRO A 159 -12.59 -13.55 12.53
C PRO A 159 -13.40 -12.24 12.60
N MET A 160 -12.90 -11.24 13.33
CA MET A 160 -13.53 -9.92 13.41
C MET A 160 -13.37 -9.14 12.09
N PHE A 161 -12.22 -9.23 11.45
CA PHE A 161 -12.01 -8.61 10.14
C PHE A 161 -12.93 -9.22 9.07
N ASP A 162 -13.13 -10.53 9.11
CA ASP A 162 -14.07 -11.22 8.22
C ASP A 162 -15.52 -10.75 8.46
N GLU A 163 -15.95 -10.67 9.73
CA GLU A 163 -17.27 -10.14 10.10
C GLU A 163 -17.47 -8.69 9.60
N LEU A 164 -16.45 -7.85 9.74
CA LEU A 164 -16.48 -6.46 9.35
C LEU A 164 -16.28 -6.26 7.84
N SER A 165 -15.96 -7.30 7.10
CA SER A 165 -15.58 -7.25 5.68
C SER A 165 -14.49 -6.19 5.45
N MET A 166 -13.46 -6.20 6.29
CA MET A 166 -12.33 -5.28 6.21
C MET A 166 -11.02 -6.03 6.01
N GLU A 167 -10.04 -5.34 5.50
CA GLU A 167 -8.65 -5.80 5.46
C GLU A 167 -7.79 -4.87 6.32
N MET A 168 -6.82 -5.46 7.01
CA MET A 168 -5.76 -4.72 7.69
C MET A 168 -4.41 -5.24 7.22
N SER A 169 -3.49 -4.34 6.92
CA SER A 169 -2.14 -4.69 6.48
C SER A 169 -1.11 -3.73 7.03
N MET A 170 0.11 -4.23 7.20
CA MET A 170 1.29 -3.43 7.53
C MET A 170 2.32 -3.61 6.43
N HIS A 171 2.86 -2.51 5.93
CA HIS A 171 3.85 -2.47 4.87
C HIS A 171 5.11 -1.76 5.32
N GLN A 172 6.26 -2.25 4.87
CA GLN A 172 7.54 -1.56 5.03
C GLN A 172 7.77 -0.62 3.84
N HIS A 173 8.21 0.60 4.11
CA HIS A 173 8.78 1.50 3.12
C HIS A 173 10.17 1.00 2.71
N ILE A 174 10.42 0.85 1.42
CA ILE A 174 11.71 0.33 0.91
C ILE A 174 12.55 1.44 0.30
N ALA A 175 11.96 2.26 -0.56
CA ALA A 175 12.68 3.33 -1.26
C ALA A 175 11.72 4.42 -1.74
N GLY A 176 12.27 5.59 -2.03
CA GLY A 176 11.57 6.77 -2.55
C GLY A 176 11.53 7.91 -1.55
N ASP A 177 10.42 8.67 -1.51
CA ASP A 177 10.26 9.82 -0.63
C ASP A 177 10.42 9.44 0.84
N ASP A 178 11.30 10.16 1.51
CA ASP A 178 11.76 9.86 2.88
C ASP A 178 11.04 10.64 3.98
N ARG A 179 9.92 11.29 3.75
CA ARG A 179 9.18 12.12 4.74
C ARG A 179 9.19 11.59 6.19
N GLY A 180 10.21 10.79 6.55
CA GLY A 180 10.37 10.16 7.84
C GLY A 180 9.42 8.96 8.05
N VAL A 181 8.83 8.43 6.99
CA VAL A 181 7.96 7.25 7.02
C VAL A 181 8.81 6.00 6.84
N SER A 182 8.71 5.06 7.76
CA SER A 182 9.33 3.74 7.64
C SER A 182 8.33 2.64 7.33
N HIS A 183 7.06 2.82 7.73
CA HIS A 183 6.00 1.85 7.55
C HIS A 183 4.64 2.51 7.27
N TYR A 184 3.74 1.71 6.69
CA TYR A 184 2.34 2.07 6.47
C TYR A 184 1.45 1.01 7.11
N ALA A 185 0.52 1.42 7.98
CA ALA A 185 -0.60 0.59 8.36
C ALA A 185 -1.80 1.00 7.49
N VAL A 186 -2.45 0.02 6.87
CA VAL A 186 -3.55 0.26 5.94
C VAL A 186 -4.77 -0.51 6.40
N GLU A 187 -5.88 0.18 6.52
CA GLU A 187 -7.20 -0.40 6.69
C GLU A 187 -8.00 -0.20 5.41
N SER A 188 -8.54 -1.29 4.86
CA SER A 188 -9.39 -1.26 3.66
C SER A 188 -10.82 -1.66 3.99
N HIS A 189 -11.79 -0.88 3.53
CA HIS A 189 -13.22 -1.00 3.81
C HIS A 189 -14.04 -0.79 2.53
N LYS A 190 -15.31 -1.18 2.55
CA LYS A 190 -16.24 -0.91 1.43
C LYS A 190 -16.53 0.59 1.29
N SER A 191 -16.59 1.31 2.42
CA SER A 191 -16.91 2.74 2.46
C SER A 191 -16.33 3.41 3.71
N TYR A 192 -16.32 4.75 3.74
CA TYR A 192 -16.00 5.53 4.95
C TYR A 192 -16.96 5.22 6.12
N ALA A 193 -18.24 4.98 5.84
CA ALA A 193 -19.19 4.60 6.88
C ALA A 193 -18.88 3.23 7.50
N ASP A 194 -18.40 2.28 6.70
CA ASP A 194 -17.95 0.97 7.21
C ASP A 194 -16.68 1.10 8.05
N TYR A 195 -15.74 1.94 7.63
CA TYR A 195 -14.57 2.31 8.45
C TYR A 195 -15.00 2.83 9.83
N LEU A 196 -15.90 3.81 9.91
CA LEU A 196 -16.35 4.34 11.20
C LEU A 196 -17.04 3.29 12.09
N ARG A 197 -17.82 2.37 11.49
CA ARG A 197 -18.42 1.24 12.24
C ARG A 197 -17.36 0.27 12.74
N ALA A 198 -16.36 -0.04 11.92
CA ALA A 198 -15.26 -0.91 12.29
C ALA A 198 -14.45 -0.31 13.44
N GLN A 199 -14.11 0.98 13.39
CA GLN A 199 -13.36 1.66 14.45
C GLN A 199 -14.03 1.51 15.82
N ASN A 200 -15.36 1.65 15.91
CA ASN A 200 -16.08 1.47 17.17
C ASN A 200 -15.91 0.06 17.77
N LYS A 201 -15.79 -0.97 16.93
CA LYS A 201 -15.54 -2.36 17.40
C LYS A 201 -14.08 -2.61 17.71
N LEU A 202 -13.17 -2.15 16.83
CA LEU A 202 -11.73 -2.33 17.00
C LEU A 202 -11.22 -1.70 18.30
N MET A 203 -11.66 -0.48 18.61
CA MET A 203 -11.25 0.22 19.82
C MET A 203 -11.73 -0.44 21.13
N GLN A 204 -12.66 -1.39 21.05
CA GLN A 204 -13.14 -2.17 22.20
C GLN A 204 -12.40 -3.52 22.33
N ALA A 205 -11.64 -3.92 21.31
CA ALA A 205 -10.90 -5.18 21.32
C ALA A 205 -9.62 -5.05 22.16
N PRO A 206 -9.38 -5.95 23.14
CA PRO A 206 -8.17 -5.92 23.97
C PRO A 206 -6.89 -6.00 23.12
N GLU A 207 -6.89 -6.80 22.07
CA GLU A 207 -5.75 -7.01 21.17
C GLU A 207 -5.30 -5.72 20.48
N PHE A 208 -6.27 -4.85 20.17
CA PHE A 208 -5.99 -3.53 19.59
C PHE A 208 -5.30 -2.62 20.62
N GLY A 209 -5.73 -2.68 21.88
CA GLY A 209 -5.08 -2.00 23.01
C GLY A 209 -3.64 -2.48 23.24
N GLU A 210 -3.41 -3.80 23.18
CA GLU A 210 -2.07 -4.40 23.31
C GLU A 210 -1.12 -3.91 22.19
N MET A 211 -1.60 -3.86 20.95
CA MET A 211 -0.80 -3.32 19.84
C MET A 211 -0.42 -1.85 20.09
N PHE A 212 -1.35 -1.01 20.52
CA PHE A 212 -1.05 0.39 20.84
C PHE A 212 -0.07 0.54 22.01
N GLU A 213 -0.12 -0.37 22.98
CA GLU A 213 0.85 -0.38 24.07
C GLU A 213 2.28 -0.68 23.56
N VAL A 214 2.43 -1.64 22.64
CA VAL A 214 3.71 -1.95 21.99
C VAL A 214 4.20 -0.75 21.18
N MET A 215 3.33 -0.13 20.38
CA MET A 215 3.66 1.06 19.60
C MET A 215 4.08 2.23 20.50
N GLY A 216 3.40 2.47 21.61
CA GLY A 216 3.72 3.50 22.58
C GLY A 216 5.07 3.26 23.26
N LYS A 217 5.33 2.03 23.72
CA LYS A 217 6.63 1.65 24.29
C LYS A 217 7.76 1.74 23.26
N GLY A 218 7.47 1.42 22.01
CA GLY A 218 8.40 1.52 20.87
C GLY A 218 8.59 2.95 20.36
N ASN A 219 7.97 3.95 20.96
CA ASN A 219 8.02 5.35 20.52
C ASN A 219 7.69 5.53 19.02
N VAL A 220 6.73 4.74 18.52
CA VAL A 220 6.24 4.82 17.14
C VAL A 220 5.49 6.14 16.95
N GLN A 221 5.83 6.86 15.90
CA GLN A 221 5.22 8.14 15.60
C GLN A 221 4.32 8.04 14.37
N ASN A 222 3.09 8.53 14.46
CA ASN A 222 2.25 8.76 13.30
C ASN A 222 2.74 10.04 12.61
N THR A 223 3.25 9.92 11.40
CA THR A 223 3.77 11.04 10.62
C THR A 223 2.63 11.81 9.95
N TYR A 224 1.71 11.09 9.30
CA TYR A 224 0.48 11.61 8.74
C TYR A 224 -0.53 10.49 8.48
N THR A 225 -1.79 10.86 8.31
CA THR A 225 -2.87 9.94 7.98
C THR A 225 -3.63 10.47 6.79
N ILE A 226 -3.95 9.60 5.83
CA ILE A 226 -4.77 9.93 4.67
C ILE A 226 -5.90 8.93 4.51
N ALA A 227 -7.01 9.39 3.92
CA ALA A 227 -8.03 8.51 3.38
C ALA A 227 -8.08 8.62 1.86
N ARG A 228 -8.28 7.49 1.19
CA ARG A 228 -8.42 7.45 -0.26
C ARG A 228 -9.54 6.52 -0.70
N THR A 229 -10.19 6.87 -1.80
CA THR A 229 -11.27 6.09 -2.41
C THR A 229 -10.81 5.55 -3.74
N MET A 230 -11.11 4.28 -4.03
CA MET A 230 -10.83 3.62 -5.30
C MET A 230 -11.66 4.25 -6.42
N LEU A 231 -11.01 4.72 -7.47
CA LEU A 231 -11.65 5.21 -8.68
C LEU A 231 -11.64 4.15 -9.79
N MET A 232 -10.49 3.51 -10.02
CA MET A 232 -10.32 2.53 -11.09
C MET A 232 -9.36 1.42 -10.67
N THR A 233 -9.54 0.27 -11.30
CA THR A 233 -8.66 -0.90 -11.21
C THR A 233 -8.38 -1.42 -12.61
N TRP A 234 -7.12 -1.72 -12.92
CA TRP A 234 -6.69 -2.34 -14.18
C TRP A 234 -5.93 -3.63 -13.88
N ASN A 235 -5.98 -4.55 -14.84
CA ASN A 235 -5.23 -5.81 -14.79
C ASN A 235 -5.52 -6.65 -13.53
N ALA A 236 -6.74 -6.56 -12.99
CA ALA A 236 -7.16 -7.43 -11.90
C ALA A 236 -7.08 -8.90 -12.37
N PRO A 237 -6.57 -9.82 -11.52
CA PRO A 237 -6.64 -11.24 -11.83
C PRO A 237 -8.09 -11.64 -12.17
N SER A 238 -8.25 -12.47 -13.20
CA SER A 238 -9.57 -13.09 -13.46
C SER A 238 -9.94 -14.00 -12.28
N GLU A 239 -11.13 -13.82 -11.74
CA GLU A 239 -11.69 -14.70 -10.71
C GLU A 239 -11.82 -16.16 -11.18
#